data_9fb532e9c25cf0c86961e203ad15507f
#
_entry.id   9fb532e9c25cf0c86961e203ad15507f
#
_cell.length_a   1.000
_cell.length_b   1.000
_cell.length_c   1.000
_cell.angle_alpha   90.00
_cell.angle_beta   90.00
_cell.angle_gamma   90.00
#
_symmetry.space_group_name_H-M   'P 1'
#
loop_
_entity.id
_entity.type
_entity.pdbx_description
1 polymer ?
#
loop_
_entity_poly.entity_id
_entity_poly.type
_entity_poly.pdbx_seq_one_letter_code
_entity_poly.pdbx_strand_id
1 'polypeptide(L)'
;MNGTFVQTRDLKMHYLQSGTGEPVVFIHGFPETSYEWRHQLEHFAPRYACFAPDTRGYGRTDKPGIRCTRQLLAQDIVNFMDALGIERAAVVAHDWGGIIAFKLAVDWPERVSRLALLDTLCTVWTPVGGHGFWFKAKPLPEELFANHHRQFIDTVFAGEDAGALPGPPRAPWTKLGGKRWIDARALDHYRAAFADPLSHFHAISYYRYALPFHVVIPDPQATHGERYRFLTEPEVAEMWLHPGGLQQHPLAVHYMDYGPEDRHKRFESPTLWMYGSGSAAGNANESGMPRGNPFFDQFPRYFPDLRARSA
;
A
#
# COMPACT_ATOMS: atom_id res chain seq x y z
N MET A 1 15.17 -2.51 -19.90
CA MET A 1 14.00 -1.61 -19.98
C MET A 1 14.46 -0.22 -19.59
N ASN A 2 14.23 0.79 -20.43
CA ASN A 2 14.65 2.16 -20.14
C ASN A 2 13.45 2.92 -19.56
N GLY A 3 13.65 3.52 -18.41
CA GLY A 3 12.66 4.40 -17.83
C GLY A 3 12.67 5.78 -18.49
N THR A 4 11.52 6.42 -18.52
CA THR A 4 11.33 7.77 -19.06
C THR A 4 10.56 8.64 -18.07
N PHE A 5 10.33 9.90 -18.41
CA PHE A 5 9.62 10.85 -17.57
C PHE A 5 8.44 11.47 -18.33
N VAL A 6 7.41 11.79 -17.58
CA VAL A 6 6.31 12.62 -18.04
C VAL A 6 6.07 13.76 -17.05
N GLN A 7 5.81 14.96 -17.57
CA GLN A 7 5.35 16.07 -16.75
C GLN A 7 3.85 15.95 -16.57
N THR A 8 3.41 15.69 -15.35
CA THR A 8 2.00 15.76 -14.98
C THR A 8 1.67 17.18 -14.50
N ARG A 9 0.43 17.39 -14.05
CA ARG A 9 0.02 18.68 -13.49
C ARG A 9 0.92 19.14 -12.33
N ASP A 10 1.30 18.19 -11.43
CA ASP A 10 1.90 18.53 -10.14
C ASP A 10 3.29 17.92 -9.93
N LEU A 11 3.69 16.94 -10.77
CA LEU A 11 4.91 16.17 -10.62
C LEU A 11 5.58 15.90 -11.95
N LYS A 12 6.89 15.83 -11.95
CA LYS A 12 7.64 15.10 -12.98
C LYS A 12 7.74 13.65 -12.53
N MET A 13 6.97 12.77 -13.19
CA MET A 13 6.90 11.36 -12.84
C MET A 13 7.80 10.52 -13.74
N HIS A 14 8.61 9.68 -13.11
CA HIS A 14 9.35 8.62 -13.78
C HIS A 14 8.44 7.40 -13.95
N TYR A 15 8.58 6.68 -15.07
CA TYR A 15 7.87 5.42 -15.29
C TYR A 15 8.64 4.49 -16.22
N LEU A 16 8.37 3.21 -16.11
CA LEU A 16 8.76 2.19 -17.08
C LEU A 16 7.62 1.97 -18.05
N GLN A 17 7.96 1.72 -19.32
CA GLN A 17 6.99 1.47 -20.39
C GLN A 17 7.43 0.31 -21.25
N SER A 18 6.49 -0.49 -21.73
CA SER A 18 6.71 -1.53 -22.71
C SER A 18 5.44 -1.87 -23.48
N GLY A 19 5.61 -2.36 -24.71
CA GLY A 19 4.50 -2.86 -25.54
C GLY A 19 3.62 -1.78 -26.14
N THR A 20 2.57 -2.24 -26.84
CA THR A 20 1.54 -1.42 -27.49
C THR A 20 0.19 -2.12 -27.36
N GLY A 21 -0.92 -1.39 -27.55
CA GLY A 21 -2.27 -1.92 -27.44
C GLY A 21 -3.06 -1.31 -26.31
N GLU A 22 -3.98 -2.08 -25.72
CA GLU A 22 -4.78 -1.60 -24.59
C GLU A 22 -3.92 -1.24 -23.38
N PRO A 23 -4.15 -0.09 -22.72
CA PRO A 23 -3.30 0.36 -21.62
C PRO A 23 -3.52 -0.45 -20.33
N VAL A 24 -2.40 -0.80 -19.70
CA VAL A 24 -2.35 -1.38 -18.35
C VAL A 24 -1.40 -0.56 -17.49
N VAL A 25 -1.90 -0.06 -16.36
CA VAL A 25 -1.11 0.69 -15.37
C VAL A 25 -0.80 -0.21 -14.18
N PHE A 26 0.49 -0.32 -13.84
CA PHE A 26 1.00 -1.13 -12.73
C PHE A 26 1.48 -0.21 -11.61
N ILE A 27 0.92 -0.32 -10.40
CA ILE A 27 1.22 0.55 -9.27
C ILE A 27 1.91 -0.25 -8.18
N HIS A 28 3.17 0.12 -7.88
CA HIS A 28 4.04 -0.57 -6.93
C HIS A 28 3.67 -0.32 -5.47
N GLY A 29 4.18 -1.20 -4.59
CA GLY A 29 4.04 -1.12 -3.14
C GLY A 29 5.19 -0.41 -2.43
N PHE A 30 5.19 -0.52 -1.11
CA PHE A 30 6.23 -0.02 -0.22
C PHE A 30 7.19 -1.17 0.16
N PRO A 31 8.49 -0.95 0.20
CA PRO A 31 9.28 0.23 -0.20
C PRO A 31 9.87 0.08 -1.63
N GLU A 32 9.04 -0.18 -2.58
CA GLU A 32 9.38 -0.52 -3.95
C GLU A 32 9.38 0.69 -4.90
N THR A 33 9.49 0.42 -6.19
CA THR A 33 9.43 1.36 -7.30
C THR A 33 8.81 0.67 -8.52
N SER A 34 8.66 1.36 -9.63
CA SER A 34 8.24 0.76 -10.91
C SER A 34 9.04 -0.50 -11.30
N TYR A 35 10.24 -0.68 -10.74
CA TYR A 35 11.10 -1.84 -10.99
C TYR A 35 10.53 -3.16 -10.46
N GLU A 36 9.59 -3.13 -9.53
CA GLU A 36 8.80 -4.28 -9.09
C GLU A 36 8.22 -5.02 -10.30
N TRP A 37 7.66 -4.27 -11.22
CA TRP A 37 6.89 -4.76 -12.35
C TRP A 37 7.71 -5.17 -13.59
N ARG A 38 9.06 -5.17 -13.52
CA ARG A 38 9.94 -5.44 -14.68
C ARG A 38 9.61 -6.71 -15.43
N HIS A 39 9.27 -7.78 -14.73
CA HIS A 39 8.94 -9.07 -15.32
C HIS A 39 7.53 -9.09 -15.93
N GLN A 40 6.58 -8.46 -15.26
CA GLN A 40 5.20 -8.32 -15.74
C GLN A 40 5.16 -7.43 -17.00
N LEU A 41 5.89 -6.32 -16.99
CA LEU A 41 6.01 -5.44 -18.15
C LEU A 41 6.55 -6.19 -19.36
N GLU A 42 7.57 -7.02 -19.20
CA GLU A 42 8.13 -7.85 -20.26
C GLU A 42 7.12 -8.90 -20.76
N HIS A 43 6.44 -9.58 -19.82
CA HIS A 43 5.48 -10.63 -20.12
C HIS A 43 4.24 -10.11 -20.88
N PHE A 44 3.73 -8.95 -20.49
CA PHE A 44 2.51 -8.39 -21.06
C PHE A 44 2.73 -7.52 -22.30
N ALA A 45 3.96 -7.03 -22.54
CA ALA A 45 4.32 -6.19 -23.69
C ALA A 45 3.85 -6.68 -25.08
N PRO A 46 3.82 -8.01 -25.37
CA PRO A 46 3.34 -8.47 -26.67
C PRO A 46 1.86 -8.20 -26.96
N ARG A 47 1.06 -7.86 -25.93
CA ARG A 47 -0.41 -7.72 -26.07
C ARG A 47 -0.97 -6.41 -25.53
N TYR A 48 -0.21 -5.69 -24.70
CA TYR A 48 -0.68 -4.52 -23.98
C TYR A 48 0.34 -3.39 -23.99
N ALA A 49 -0.14 -2.15 -23.94
CA ALA A 49 0.67 -0.99 -23.61
C ALA A 49 0.80 -0.90 -22.08
N CYS A 50 1.93 -1.30 -21.55
CA CYS A 50 2.17 -1.41 -20.12
C CYS A 50 2.91 -0.18 -19.57
N PHE A 51 2.43 0.40 -18.48
CA PHE A 51 2.98 1.59 -17.83
C PHE A 51 3.13 1.32 -16.34
N ALA A 52 4.31 1.54 -15.79
CA ALA A 52 4.56 1.41 -14.35
C ALA A 52 5.21 2.71 -13.84
N PRO A 53 4.44 3.66 -13.26
CA PRO A 53 5.01 4.85 -12.64
C PRO A 53 5.71 4.52 -11.33
N ASP A 54 6.78 5.28 -11.02
CA ASP A 54 7.20 5.48 -9.64
C ASP A 54 6.17 6.43 -8.98
N THR A 55 5.57 6.02 -7.89
CA THR A 55 4.58 6.86 -7.18
C THR A 55 5.26 8.04 -6.49
N ARG A 56 4.46 9.05 -6.10
CA ARG A 56 4.95 10.25 -5.40
C ARG A 56 5.90 9.89 -4.25
N GLY A 57 7.08 10.46 -4.25
CA GLY A 57 8.07 10.24 -3.20
C GLY A 57 8.96 9.01 -3.36
N TYR A 58 8.74 8.20 -4.38
CA TYR A 58 9.52 6.99 -4.64
C TYR A 58 10.31 7.06 -5.94
N GLY A 59 11.33 6.20 -6.02
CA GLY A 59 12.16 6.05 -7.19
C GLY A 59 12.72 7.38 -7.70
N ARG A 60 12.45 7.66 -8.97
CA ARG A 60 12.93 8.88 -9.66
C ARG A 60 11.83 9.93 -9.88
N THR A 61 10.62 9.69 -9.40
CA THR A 61 9.53 10.68 -9.37
C THR A 61 9.82 11.77 -8.35
N ASP A 62 9.31 12.97 -8.58
CA ASP A 62 9.45 14.12 -7.67
C ASP A 62 9.01 13.77 -6.24
N LYS A 63 9.70 14.37 -5.28
CA LYS A 63 9.52 14.16 -3.84
C LYS A 63 9.21 15.48 -3.11
N PRO A 64 8.07 16.13 -3.42
CA PRO A 64 7.72 17.37 -2.74
C PRO A 64 7.48 17.11 -1.25
N GLY A 65 7.97 18.00 -0.38
CA GLY A 65 7.87 17.88 1.07
C GLY A 65 6.47 18.12 1.64
N ILE A 66 5.44 17.52 1.03
CA ILE A 66 4.04 17.64 1.46
C ILE A 66 3.49 16.32 1.98
N ARG A 67 2.55 16.40 2.91
CA ARG A 67 1.86 15.24 3.46
C ARG A 67 0.98 14.58 2.41
N CYS A 68 1.04 13.26 2.32
CA CYS A 68 0.24 12.49 1.37
C CYS A 68 -1.13 12.15 1.97
N THR A 69 -2.18 12.25 1.15
CA THR A 69 -3.49 11.65 1.43
C THR A 69 -3.78 10.59 0.37
N ARG A 70 -4.70 9.65 0.64
CA ARG A 70 -5.09 8.65 -0.36
C ARG A 70 -5.66 9.31 -1.63
N GLN A 71 -6.43 10.39 -1.46
CA GLN A 71 -6.98 11.17 -2.56
C GLN A 71 -5.90 11.77 -3.43
N LEU A 72 -4.88 12.38 -2.80
CA LEU A 72 -3.75 12.97 -3.53
C LEU A 72 -2.98 11.91 -4.33
N LEU A 73 -2.71 10.76 -3.71
CA LEU A 73 -1.98 9.67 -4.36
C LEU A 73 -2.77 9.07 -5.55
N ALA A 74 -4.08 8.91 -5.41
CA ALA A 74 -4.94 8.45 -6.49
C ALA A 74 -5.05 9.50 -7.61
N GLN A 75 -5.15 10.79 -7.25
CA GLN A 75 -5.14 11.90 -8.22
C GLN A 75 -3.82 11.97 -9.01
N ASP A 76 -2.69 11.64 -8.40
CA ASP A 76 -1.41 11.56 -9.12
C ASP A 76 -1.45 10.53 -10.25
N ILE A 77 -2.12 9.38 -10.03
CA ILE A 77 -2.30 8.37 -11.08
C ILE A 77 -3.24 8.87 -12.17
N VAL A 78 -4.32 9.58 -11.82
CA VAL A 78 -5.19 10.23 -12.82
C VAL A 78 -4.39 11.22 -13.66
N ASN A 79 -3.64 12.11 -13.01
CA ASN A 79 -2.80 13.10 -13.69
C ASN A 79 -1.71 12.45 -14.57
N PHE A 80 -1.16 11.30 -14.13
CA PHE A 80 -0.23 10.50 -14.91
C PHE A 80 -0.88 9.94 -16.19
N MET A 81 -2.08 9.37 -16.05
CA MET A 81 -2.86 8.87 -17.18
C MET A 81 -3.21 9.99 -18.16
N ASP A 82 -3.64 11.15 -17.66
CA ASP A 82 -3.98 12.33 -18.47
C ASP A 82 -2.77 12.82 -19.29
N ALA A 83 -1.61 12.91 -18.63
CA ALA A 83 -0.37 13.36 -19.28
C ALA A 83 0.12 12.41 -20.40
N LEU A 84 -0.31 11.14 -20.38
CA LEU A 84 -0.03 10.14 -21.42
C LEU A 84 -1.20 9.95 -22.40
N GLY A 85 -2.29 10.68 -22.28
CA GLY A 85 -3.49 10.53 -23.11
C GLY A 85 -4.23 9.21 -22.87
N ILE A 86 -4.10 8.62 -21.70
CA ILE A 86 -4.77 7.38 -21.31
C ILE A 86 -6.11 7.73 -20.66
N GLU A 87 -7.18 7.61 -21.41
CA GLU A 87 -8.53 7.88 -20.89
C GLU A 87 -8.98 6.82 -19.89
N ARG A 88 -8.70 5.54 -20.16
CA ARG A 88 -9.10 4.40 -19.34
C ARG A 88 -8.06 3.27 -19.44
N ALA A 89 -7.76 2.59 -18.33
CA ALA A 89 -6.78 1.51 -18.29
C ALA A 89 -7.26 0.34 -17.43
N ALA A 90 -6.73 -0.85 -17.66
CA ALA A 90 -6.67 -1.87 -16.62
C ALA A 90 -5.63 -1.45 -15.59
N VAL A 91 -5.89 -1.72 -14.30
CA VAL A 91 -4.98 -1.36 -13.20
C VAL A 91 -4.59 -2.62 -12.45
N VAL A 92 -3.29 -2.80 -12.26
CA VAL A 92 -2.70 -3.88 -11.45
C VAL A 92 -1.88 -3.23 -10.34
N ALA A 93 -2.11 -3.63 -9.10
CA ALA A 93 -1.52 -2.91 -7.98
C ALA A 93 -1.24 -3.83 -6.79
N HIS A 94 -0.11 -3.59 -6.13
CA HIS A 94 0.37 -4.35 -4.99
C HIS A 94 0.54 -3.46 -3.77
N ASP A 95 0.27 -3.98 -2.56
CA ASP A 95 0.51 -3.33 -1.27
C ASP A 95 -0.06 -1.89 -1.23
N TRP A 96 0.78 -0.84 -1.03
CA TRP A 96 0.37 0.57 -1.09
C TRP A 96 -0.19 0.98 -2.45
N GLY A 97 0.35 0.41 -3.53
CA GLY A 97 -0.23 0.58 -4.86
C GLY A 97 -1.69 0.13 -4.92
N GLY A 98 -2.02 -0.95 -4.20
CA GLY A 98 -3.40 -1.45 -4.08
C GLY A 98 -4.31 -0.50 -3.33
N ILE A 99 -3.84 0.15 -2.24
CA ILE A 99 -4.58 1.19 -1.52
C ILE A 99 -4.87 2.39 -2.45
N ILE A 100 -3.88 2.79 -3.25
CA ILE A 100 -4.01 3.86 -4.25
C ILE A 100 -5.00 3.46 -5.35
N ALA A 101 -4.88 2.24 -5.88
CA ALA A 101 -5.75 1.72 -6.93
C ALA A 101 -7.19 1.52 -6.47
N PHE A 102 -7.40 1.10 -5.22
CA PHE A 102 -8.73 1.07 -4.61
C PHE A 102 -9.35 2.47 -4.63
N LYS A 103 -8.62 3.48 -4.13
CA LYS A 103 -9.11 4.87 -4.09
C LYS A 103 -9.37 5.42 -5.50
N LEU A 104 -8.49 5.12 -6.46
CA LEU A 104 -8.68 5.46 -7.87
C LEU A 104 -9.98 4.83 -8.42
N ALA A 105 -10.20 3.54 -8.17
CA ALA A 105 -11.34 2.80 -8.71
C ALA A 105 -12.68 3.28 -8.15
N VAL A 106 -12.74 3.67 -6.87
CA VAL A 106 -14.00 4.12 -6.25
C VAL A 106 -14.28 5.61 -6.44
N ASP A 107 -13.26 6.44 -6.73
CA ASP A 107 -13.42 7.89 -6.96
C ASP A 107 -13.51 8.25 -8.45
N TRP A 108 -12.86 7.48 -9.32
CA TRP A 108 -12.85 7.64 -10.79
C TRP A 108 -13.10 6.30 -11.51
N PRO A 109 -14.28 5.67 -11.27
CA PRO A 109 -14.57 4.34 -11.82
C PRO A 109 -14.52 4.28 -13.35
N GLU A 110 -14.80 5.39 -14.03
CA GLU A 110 -14.72 5.53 -15.49
C GLU A 110 -13.28 5.40 -16.03
N ARG A 111 -12.27 5.68 -15.18
CA ARG A 111 -10.86 5.61 -15.57
C ARG A 111 -10.29 4.18 -15.48
N VAL A 112 -10.98 3.27 -14.81
CA VAL A 112 -10.51 1.90 -14.55
C VAL A 112 -11.41 0.89 -15.27
N SER A 113 -10.85 0.14 -16.21
CA SER A 113 -11.60 -0.87 -16.97
C SER A 113 -11.70 -2.21 -16.23
N ARG A 114 -10.63 -2.60 -15.55
CA ARG A 114 -10.48 -3.80 -14.73
C ARG A 114 -9.48 -3.52 -13.63
N LEU A 115 -9.63 -4.19 -12.50
CA LEU A 115 -8.76 -4.00 -11.34
C LEU A 115 -8.16 -5.34 -10.89
N ALA A 116 -6.86 -5.39 -10.68
CA ALA A 116 -6.20 -6.50 -10.00
C ALA A 116 -5.46 -5.98 -8.77
N LEU A 117 -5.82 -6.47 -7.61
CA LEU A 117 -5.26 -6.10 -6.31
C LEU A 117 -4.47 -7.28 -5.76
N LEU A 118 -3.20 -7.05 -5.41
CA LEU A 118 -2.29 -8.05 -4.91
C LEU A 118 -1.87 -7.71 -3.48
N ASP A 119 -2.14 -8.62 -2.56
CA ASP A 119 -1.75 -8.56 -1.14
C ASP A 119 -1.89 -7.16 -0.50
N THR A 120 -3.07 -6.60 -0.58
CA THR A 120 -3.41 -5.23 -0.17
C THR A 120 -4.74 -5.19 0.59
N LEU A 121 -5.19 -3.99 0.91
CA LEU A 121 -6.45 -3.75 1.63
C LEU A 121 -7.21 -2.56 1.04
N CYS A 122 -8.49 -2.42 1.43
CA CYS A 122 -9.36 -1.32 0.97
C CYS A 122 -9.36 -0.16 1.97
N THR A 123 -10.05 -0.34 3.11
CA THR A 123 -10.26 0.72 4.11
C THR A 123 -10.05 0.27 5.54
N VAL A 124 -9.86 -1.03 5.78
CA VAL A 124 -9.75 -1.58 7.13
C VAL A 124 -8.35 -2.09 7.40
N TRP A 125 -7.77 -1.62 8.50
CA TRP A 125 -6.51 -2.12 9.04
C TRP A 125 -6.73 -2.89 10.33
N THR A 126 -6.12 -4.04 10.48
CA THR A 126 -6.21 -4.85 11.69
C THR A 126 -4.97 -4.70 12.57
N PRO A 127 -5.08 -4.89 13.89
CA PRO A 127 -3.91 -4.87 14.78
C PRO A 127 -2.85 -5.93 14.47
N VAL A 128 -3.20 -6.97 13.70
CA VAL A 128 -2.24 -7.99 13.22
C VAL A 128 -1.21 -7.36 12.27
N GLY A 129 -1.61 -6.39 11.46
CA GLY A 129 -0.72 -5.59 10.62
C GLY A 129 0.06 -4.54 11.42
N GLY A 130 0.87 -4.95 12.40
CA GLY A 130 1.53 -4.05 13.36
C GLY A 130 2.36 -2.91 12.77
N HIS A 131 2.88 -3.06 11.54
CA HIS A 131 3.71 -2.04 10.91
C HIS A 131 2.97 -0.71 10.68
N GLY A 132 1.65 -0.72 10.40
CA GLY A 132 0.88 0.51 10.27
C GLY A 132 0.84 1.34 11.55
N PHE A 133 0.83 0.69 12.71
CA PHE A 133 0.92 1.34 14.01
C PHE A 133 2.35 1.83 14.30
N TRP A 134 3.36 1.02 13.96
CA TRP A 134 4.76 1.39 14.14
C TRP A 134 5.12 2.67 13.37
N PHE A 135 4.70 2.81 12.13
CA PHE A 135 4.94 4.03 11.34
C PHE A 135 4.35 5.30 11.97
N LYS A 136 3.34 5.16 12.82
CA LYS A 136 2.71 6.27 13.54
C LYS A 136 3.41 6.59 14.87
N ALA A 137 4.18 5.66 15.43
CA ALA A 137 4.86 5.81 16.71
C ALA A 137 6.14 6.66 16.56
N LYS A 138 6.04 7.97 16.73
CA LYS A 138 7.19 8.90 16.74
C LYS A 138 8.09 8.64 17.95
N PRO A 139 9.44 8.74 17.80
CA PRO A 139 10.19 9.05 16.58
C PRO A 139 10.70 7.79 15.84
N LEU A 140 10.10 6.61 16.09
CA LEU A 140 10.67 5.31 15.71
C LEU A 140 11.03 5.17 14.21
N PRO A 141 10.13 5.47 13.25
CA PRO A 141 10.47 5.34 11.84
C PRO A 141 11.50 6.39 11.38
N GLU A 142 11.44 7.60 11.93
CA GLU A 142 12.40 8.65 11.60
C GLU A 142 13.82 8.23 12.01
N GLU A 143 14.00 7.72 13.23
CA GLU A 143 15.30 7.28 13.74
C GLU A 143 15.81 6.07 12.96
N LEU A 144 14.95 5.10 12.65
CA LEU A 144 15.34 3.94 11.87
C LEU A 144 15.82 4.35 10.48
N PHE A 145 15.07 5.15 9.77
CA PHE A 145 15.40 5.52 8.40
C PHE A 145 16.60 6.46 8.33
N ALA A 146 16.74 7.39 9.27
CA ALA A 146 17.91 8.28 9.31
C ALA A 146 19.22 7.51 9.48
N ASN A 147 19.22 6.43 10.27
CA ASN A 147 20.45 5.74 10.68
C ASN A 147 20.61 4.37 10.02
N HIS A 148 19.53 3.70 9.62
CA HIS A 148 19.52 2.28 9.26
C HIS A 148 18.65 1.94 8.03
N HIS A 149 18.36 2.91 7.15
CA HIS A 149 17.51 2.69 5.97
C HIS A 149 18.02 1.55 5.08
N ARG A 150 19.33 1.39 4.90
CA ARG A 150 19.91 0.31 4.12
C ARG A 150 19.63 -1.06 4.75
N GLN A 151 19.85 -1.19 6.05
CA GLN A 151 19.58 -2.44 6.79
C GLN A 151 18.07 -2.77 6.77
N PHE A 152 17.21 -1.75 6.82
CA PHE A 152 15.78 -1.93 6.66
C PHE A 152 15.43 -2.57 5.30
N ILE A 153 15.99 -2.06 4.20
CA ILE A 153 15.79 -2.62 2.85
C ILE A 153 16.34 -4.05 2.77
N ASP A 154 17.52 -4.30 3.34
CA ASP A 154 18.11 -5.63 3.38
C ASP A 154 17.24 -6.64 4.13
N THR A 155 16.64 -6.21 5.23
CA THR A 155 15.71 -7.04 6.02
C THR A 155 14.45 -7.34 5.24
N VAL A 156 13.83 -6.32 4.63
CA VAL A 156 12.56 -6.48 3.90
C VAL A 156 12.73 -7.39 2.67
N PHE A 157 13.80 -7.18 1.88
CA PHE A 157 13.94 -7.86 0.59
C PHE A 157 14.89 -9.05 0.58
N ALA A 158 15.91 -9.05 1.43
CA ALA A 158 16.89 -10.13 1.44
C ALA A 158 16.65 -11.15 2.55
N GLY A 159 15.72 -10.88 3.47
CA GLY A 159 15.50 -11.71 4.64
C GLY A 159 16.73 -11.77 5.55
N GLU A 160 17.59 -10.77 5.49
CA GLU A 160 18.76 -10.67 6.35
C GLU A 160 18.33 -10.45 7.80
N ASP A 161 19.14 -10.91 8.73
CA ASP A 161 18.79 -10.94 10.15
C ASP A 161 18.46 -9.53 10.68
N ALA A 162 17.19 -9.33 10.99
CA ALA A 162 16.67 -8.09 11.56
C ALA A 162 17.13 -7.85 12.99
N GLY A 163 17.79 -8.82 13.63
CA GLY A 163 18.39 -8.65 14.94
C GLY A 163 19.47 -7.57 15.00
N ALA A 164 19.99 -7.14 13.85
CA ALA A 164 20.91 -6.01 13.73
C ALA A 164 20.22 -4.64 13.64
N LEU A 165 18.91 -4.59 13.41
CA LEU A 165 18.19 -3.32 13.36
C LEU A 165 17.89 -2.83 14.78
N PRO A 166 18.40 -1.63 15.18
CA PRO A 166 17.99 -1.04 16.42
C PRO A 166 16.50 -0.67 16.33
N GLY A 167 15.75 -1.12 17.27
CA GLY A 167 14.33 -0.84 17.35
C GLY A 167 13.74 -1.44 18.60
N PRO A 168 12.53 -1.06 18.94
CA PRO A 168 11.88 -1.71 20.06
C PRO A 168 11.74 -3.21 19.77
N PRO A 169 11.79 -4.07 20.81
CA PRO A 169 11.80 -5.54 20.70
C PRO A 169 10.64 -6.15 19.88
N ARG A 170 9.79 -5.34 19.31
CA ARG A 170 8.58 -5.72 18.59
C ARG A 170 8.45 -5.06 17.22
N ALA A 171 9.55 -4.49 16.66
CA ALA A 171 9.48 -3.96 15.30
C ALA A 171 8.97 -5.05 14.35
N PRO A 172 7.99 -4.76 13.46
CA PRO A 172 7.32 -5.79 12.66
C PRO A 172 8.27 -6.57 11.77
N TRP A 173 9.35 -5.95 11.31
CA TRP A 173 10.39 -6.57 10.47
C TRP A 173 11.39 -7.45 11.23
N THR A 174 11.45 -7.45 12.55
CA THR A 174 12.31 -8.37 13.30
C THR A 174 11.95 -9.85 13.12
N LYS A 175 10.82 -10.14 12.48
CA LYS A 175 10.35 -11.49 12.16
C LYS A 175 10.43 -11.84 10.67
N LEU A 176 10.88 -10.91 9.82
CA LEU A 176 10.96 -11.13 8.38
C LEU A 176 12.20 -11.94 7.96
N GLY A 177 13.07 -12.32 8.89
CA GLY A 177 14.22 -13.16 8.64
C GLY A 177 13.84 -14.44 7.88
N GLY A 178 14.42 -14.64 6.72
CA GLY A 178 14.10 -15.74 5.83
C GLY A 178 15.08 -15.86 4.68
N LYS A 179 14.74 -16.66 3.67
CA LYS A 179 15.56 -16.77 2.47
C LYS A 179 15.46 -15.49 1.64
N ARG A 180 16.58 -15.05 1.09
CA ARG A 180 16.62 -14.01 0.06
C ARG A 180 15.69 -14.41 -1.09
N TRP A 181 14.72 -13.58 -1.40
CA TRP A 181 13.74 -13.83 -2.46
C TRP A 181 13.93 -12.93 -3.69
N ILE A 182 14.88 -11.98 -3.62
CA ILE A 182 15.28 -11.16 -4.77
C ILE A 182 16.76 -11.34 -5.11
N ASP A 183 17.13 -11.06 -6.36
CA ASP A 183 18.53 -11.06 -6.79
C ASP A 183 19.32 -9.84 -6.30
N ALA A 184 20.64 -9.90 -6.38
CA ALA A 184 21.51 -8.84 -5.89
C ALA A 184 21.28 -7.50 -6.63
N ARG A 185 20.99 -7.54 -7.94
CA ARG A 185 20.76 -6.35 -8.74
C ARG A 185 19.46 -5.64 -8.30
N ALA A 186 18.41 -6.39 -8.03
CA ALA A 186 17.16 -5.85 -7.53
C ALA A 186 17.35 -5.26 -6.13
N LEU A 187 18.08 -5.93 -5.25
CA LEU A 187 18.40 -5.41 -3.92
C LEU A 187 19.17 -4.10 -3.98
N ASP A 188 20.20 -4.00 -4.82
CA ASP A 188 20.97 -2.77 -4.99
C ASP A 188 20.12 -1.64 -5.59
N HIS A 189 19.17 -1.97 -6.48
CA HIS A 189 18.20 -1.00 -7.00
C HIS A 189 17.34 -0.41 -5.87
N TYR A 190 16.74 -1.24 -5.02
CA TYR A 190 15.90 -0.76 -3.92
C TYR A 190 16.70 -0.02 -2.83
N ARG A 191 17.93 -0.45 -2.54
CA ARG A 191 18.83 0.29 -1.66
C ARG A 191 19.11 1.70 -2.16
N ALA A 192 19.41 1.84 -3.45
CA ALA A 192 19.66 3.13 -4.08
C ALA A 192 18.39 4.01 -4.13
N ALA A 193 17.25 3.42 -4.47
CA ALA A 193 15.97 4.14 -4.55
C ALA A 193 15.50 4.67 -3.18
N PHE A 194 15.80 3.94 -2.11
CA PHE A 194 15.40 4.30 -0.74
C PHE A 194 16.49 5.06 0.05
N ALA A 195 17.61 5.40 -0.57
CA ALA A 195 18.69 6.15 0.10
C ALA A 195 18.37 7.65 0.29
N ASP A 196 17.42 8.20 -0.46
CA ASP A 196 17.03 9.61 -0.41
C ASP A 196 16.19 9.89 0.84
N PRO A 197 16.58 10.85 1.72
CA PRO A 197 15.80 11.22 2.90
C PRO A 197 14.38 11.69 2.60
N LEU A 198 14.12 12.24 1.42
CA LEU A 198 12.76 12.59 1.00
C LEU A 198 11.90 11.35 0.74
N SER A 199 12.49 10.23 0.31
CA SER A 199 11.77 8.95 0.25
C SER A 199 11.37 8.46 1.63
N HIS A 200 12.21 8.67 2.66
CA HIS A 200 11.87 8.36 4.05
C HIS A 200 10.69 9.20 4.55
N PHE A 201 10.71 10.50 4.26
CA PHE A 201 9.59 11.39 4.58
C PHE A 201 8.29 10.90 3.95
N HIS A 202 8.31 10.52 2.66
CA HIS A 202 7.11 10.02 1.98
C HIS A 202 6.67 8.66 2.51
N ALA A 203 7.59 7.74 2.78
CA ALA A 203 7.30 6.45 3.40
C ALA A 203 6.51 6.63 4.71
N ILE A 204 7.00 7.50 5.60
CA ILE A 204 6.33 7.82 6.86
C ILE A 204 5.00 8.54 6.61
N SER A 205 4.96 9.48 5.67
CA SER A 205 3.77 10.28 5.33
C SER A 205 2.60 9.40 4.83
N TYR A 206 2.87 8.38 4.04
CA TYR A 206 1.86 7.42 3.57
C TYR A 206 1.14 6.77 4.76
N TYR A 207 1.86 6.20 5.69
CA TYR A 207 1.26 5.54 6.85
C TYR A 207 0.60 6.50 7.84
N ARG A 208 1.18 7.69 8.07
CA ARG A 208 0.65 8.64 9.06
C ARG A 208 -0.57 9.41 8.56
N TYR A 209 -0.54 9.88 7.32
CA TYR A 209 -1.52 10.84 6.83
C TYR A 209 -2.46 10.28 5.78
N ALA A 210 -2.01 9.29 4.98
CA ALA A 210 -2.91 8.62 4.05
C ALA A 210 -3.69 7.47 4.69
N LEU A 211 -3.30 7.03 5.90
CA LEU A 211 -4.05 6.08 6.73
C LEU A 211 -4.48 6.71 8.07
N PRO A 212 -5.38 7.71 8.08
CA PRO A 212 -5.87 8.31 9.32
C PRO A 212 -6.82 7.32 10.02
N PHE A 213 -6.33 6.59 11.02
CA PHE A 213 -7.11 5.57 11.69
C PHE A 213 -8.30 6.14 12.47
N HIS A 214 -9.46 5.56 12.26
CA HIS A 214 -10.69 5.82 13.01
C HIS A 214 -11.16 4.55 13.71
N VAL A 215 -11.69 4.70 14.90
CA VAL A 215 -12.38 3.63 15.62
C VAL A 215 -13.88 3.86 15.53
N VAL A 216 -14.63 2.78 15.36
CA VAL A 216 -16.09 2.82 15.38
C VAL A 216 -16.56 2.93 16.83
N ILE A 217 -17.36 3.93 17.13
CA ILE A 217 -18.01 4.11 18.44
C ILE A 217 -19.51 3.92 18.24
N PRO A 218 -20.16 3.06 19.03
CA PRO A 218 -21.62 2.97 19.02
C PRO A 218 -22.24 4.35 19.31
N ASP A 219 -23.12 4.81 18.43
CA ASP A 219 -23.86 6.06 18.60
C ASP A 219 -25.35 5.79 18.38
N PRO A 220 -26.15 5.69 19.45
CA PRO A 220 -27.58 5.42 19.35
C PRO A 220 -28.37 6.52 18.60
N GLN A 221 -27.79 7.72 18.47
CA GLN A 221 -28.43 8.85 17.80
C GLN A 221 -28.01 8.98 16.33
N ALA A 222 -26.99 8.24 15.89
CA ALA A 222 -26.58 8.25 14.49
C ALA A 222 -27.60 7.51 13.62
N THR A 223 -27.87 8.03 12.43
CA THR A 223 -28.82 7.46 11.47
C THR A 223 -28.55 5.98 11.14
N HIS A 224 -27.35 5.51 11.37
CA HIS A 224 -26.91 4.11 11.16
C HIS A 224 -26.34 3.45 12.43
N GLY A 225 -26.53 4.03 13.62
CA GLY A 225 -26.06 3.47 14.89
C GLY A 225 -24.54 3.48 15.07
N GLU A 226 -23.78 4.14 14.20
CA GLU A 226 -22.32 4.16 14.23
C GLU A 226 -21.78 5.59 14.10
N ARG A 227 -20.75 5.88 14.88
CA ARG A 227 -19.97 7.10 14.80
C ARG A 227 -18.50 6.78 14.72
N TYR A 228 -17.76 7.48 13.85
CA TYR A 228 -16.31 7.33 13.71
C TYR A 228 -15.59 8.39 14.52
N ARG A 229 -14.66 7.96 15.38
CA ARG A 229 -13.74 8.84 16.06
C ARG A 229 -12.34 8.67 15.49
N PHE A 230 -11.73 9.78 15.11
CA PHE A 230 -10.33 9.80 14.71
C PHE A 230 -9.42 9.42 15.91
N LEU A 231 -8.45 8.53 15.65
CA LEU A 231 -7.37 8.24 16.58
C LEU A 231 -6.21 9.19 16.34
N THR A 232 -5.80 9.89 17.37
CA THR A 232 -4.65 10.80 17.29
C THR A 232 -3.34 10.03 17.19
N GLU A 233 -2.28 10.65 16.66
CA GLU A 233 -0.96 10.04 16.61
C GLU A 233 -0.46 9.53 17.97
N PRO A 234 -0.63 10.29 19.09
CA PRO A 234 -0.28 9.79 20.43
C PRO A 234 -1.04 8.53 20.84
N GLU A 235 -2.35 8.46 20.59
CA GLU A 235 -3.15 7.27 20.94
C GLU A 235 -2.68 6.03 20.16
N VAL A 236 -2.38 6.19 18.87
CA VAL A 236 -1.87 5.08 18.05
C VAL A 236 -0.47 4.65 18.48
N ALA A 237 0.38 5.61 18.89
CA ALA A 237 1.70 5.32 19.45
C ALA A 237 1.58 4.58 20.80
N GLU A 238 0.66 4.99 21.66
CA GLU A 238 0.37 4.33 22.94
C GLU A 238 -0.07 2.87 22.72
N MET A 239 -0.94 2.63 21.75
CA MET A 239 -1.34 1.26 21.38
C MET A 239 -0.12 0.42 20.99
N TRP A 240 0.78 0.95 20.18
CA TRP A 240 2.00 0.25 19.77
C TRP A 240 2.94 -0.03 20.95
N LEU A 241 3.13 0.94 21.83
CA LEU A 241 4.04 0.88 22.98
C LEU A 241 3.42 0.21 24.21
N HIS A 242 2.18 -0.26 24.16
CA HIS A 242 1.50 -0.88 25.27
C HIS A 242 2.31 -2.02 25.89
N PRO A 243 2.51 -2.07 27.23
CA PRO A 243 3.35 -3.05 27.90
C PRO A 243 3.02 -4.51 27.57
N GLY A 244 1.73 -4.82 27.40
CA GLY A 244 1.24 -6.12 26.97
C GLY A 244 1.37 -6.38 25.46
N GLY A 245 1.77 -5.38 24.69
CA GLY A 245 1.81 -5.40 23.23
C GLY A 245 0.52 -4.88 22.61
N LEU A 246 0.59 -4.55 21.32
CA LEU A 246 -0.51 -4.00 20.54
C LEU A 246 -1.81 -4.80 20.71
N GLN A 247 -1.73 -6.13 20.66
CA GLN A 247 -2.92 -7.01 20.73
C GLN A 247 -3.59 -7.05 22.12
N GLN A 248 -2.90 -6.61 23.17
CA GLN A 248 -3.46 -6.54 24.52
C GLN A 248 -4.02 -5.16 24.86
N HIS A 249 -3.85 -4.18 23.99
CA HIS A 249 -4.45 -2.86 24.21
C HIS A 249 -5.99 -2.95 24.06
N PRO A 250 -6.80 -2.24 24.89
CA PRO A 250 -8.26 -2.30 24.84
C PRO A 250 -8.87 -2.00 23.46
N LEU A 251 -8.23 -1.14 22.66
CA LEU A 251 -8.69 -0.83 21.31
C LEU A 251 -8.31 -1.90 20.26
N ALA A 252 -7.48 -2.88 20.59
CA ALA A 252 -7.01 -3.90 19.64
C ALA A 252 -8.13 -4.86 19.19
N VAL A 253 -9.26 -4.90 19.88
CA VAL A 253 -10.45 -5.65 19.49
C VAL A 253 -11.24 -4.96 18.38
N HIS A 254 -10.90 -3.70 18.08
CA HIS A 254 -11.54 -2.90 17.05
C HIS A 254 -10.67 -2.82 15.81
N TYR A 255 -11.32 -2.77 14.65
CA TYR A 255 -10.61 -2.46 13.41
C TYR A 255 -10.38 -0.97 13.31
N MET A 256 -9.25 -0.61 12.72
CA MET A 256 -8.98 0.77 12.36
C MET A 256 -9.49 1.00 10.94
N ASP A 257 -10.60 1.72 10.81
CA ASP A 257 -11.06 2.18 9.51
C ASP A 257 -10.30 3.46 9.16
N TYR A 258 -9.67 3.50 8.00
CA TYR A 258 -8.95 4.68 7.50
C TYR A 258 -9.64 5.33 6.29
N GLY A 259 -10.80 4.83 5.90
CA GLY A 259 -11.58 5.30 4.77
C GLY A 259 -13.09 5.26 4.99
N PRO A 260 -13.61 5.78 6.13
CA PRO A 260 -15.05 5.78 6.38
C PRO A 260 -15.85 6.52 5.30
N GLU A 261 -15.24 7.53 4.65
CA GLU A 261 -15.83 8.29 3.54
C GLU A 261 -16.10 7.44 2.29
N ASP A 262 -15.41 6.31 2.14
CA ASP A 262 -15.56 5.42 0.99
C ASP A 262 -16.60 4.32 1.22
N ARG A 263 -17.21 4.25 2.40
CA ARG A 263 -18.05 3.15 2.86
C ARG A 263 -19.23 2.82 1.93
N HIS A 264 -19.79 3.82 1.24
CA HIS A 264 -20.94 3.68 0.36
C HIS A 264 -20.55 3.58 -1.11
N LYS A 265 -19.27 3.68 -1.43
CA LYS A 265 -18.78 3.59 -2.81
C LYS A 265 -18.69 2.14 -3.27
N ARG A 266 -18.78 1.95 -4.58
CA ARG A 266 -18.65 0.65 -5.25
C ARG A 266 -17.87 0.83 -6.53
N PHE A 267 -17.19 -0.23 -6.93
CA PHE A 267 -16.56 -0.34 -8.24
C PHE A 267 -17.14 -1.58 -8.93
N GLU A 268 -17.92 -1.37 -9.96
CA GLU A 268 -18.75 -2.41 -10.61
C GLU A 268 -18.00 -3.21 -11.68
N SER A 269 -16.82 -2.75 -12.12
CA SER A 269 -16.06 -3.46 -13.15
C SER A 269 -15.33 -4.68 -12.56
N PRO A 270 -14.96 -5.67 -13.41
CA PRO A 270 -14.32 -6.90 -12.96
C PRO A 270 -13.08 -6.64 -12.10
N THR A 271 -13.07 -7.26 -10.92
CA THR A 271 -11.98 -7.13 -9.96
C THR A 271 -11.41 -8.51 -9.60
N LEU A 272 -10.09 -8.64 -9.66
CA LEU A 272 -9.33 -9.78 -9.17
C LEU A 272 -8.60 -9.37 -7.90
N TRP A 273 -8.76 -10.14 -6.84
CA TRP A 273 -7.94 -10.02 -5.65
C TRP A 273 -7.09 -11.27 -5.46
N MET A 274 -5.77 -11.07 -5.35
CA MET A 274 -4.79 -12.12 -5.09
C MET A 274 -4.10 -11.83 -3.76
N TYR A 275 -3.90 -12.88 -2.96
CA TYR A 275 -3.24 -12.77 -1.67
C TYR A 275 -2.34 -13.99 -1.41
N GLY A 276 -1.23 -13.78 -0.69
CA GLY A 276 -0.33 -14.86 -0.28
C GLY A 276 -0.96 -15.70 0.83
N SER A 277 -0.94 -17.02 0.70
CA SER A 277 -1.47 -17.96 1.72
C SER A 277 -0.77 -17.84 3.08
N GLY A 278 0.45 -17.30 3.10
CA GLY A 278 1.25 -17.04 4.31
C GLY A 278 1.22 -15.59 4.79
N SER A 279 0.54 -14.68 4.08
CA SER A 279 0.47 -13.27 4.47
C SER A 279 -0.42 -13.09 5.72
N ALA A 280 -0.32 -11.91 6.35
CA ALA A 280 -1.24 -11.55 7.44
C ALA A 280 -2.72 -11.53 6.96
N ALA A 281 -2.94 -11.35 5.66
CA ALA A 281 -4.20 -11.55 4.98
C ALA A 281 -4.54 -13.04 4.81
N GLY A 282 -3.52 -13.90 4.73
CA GLY A 282 -3.59 -15.29 4.31
C GLY A 282 -3.70 -16.34 5.41
N ASN A 283 -4.05 -16.01 6.64
CA ASN A 283 -4.50 -17.01 7.62
C ASN A 283 -5.88 -17.62 7.24
N ALA A 284 -6.21 -17.54 5.96
CA ALA A 284 -7.35 -18.18 5.37
C ALA A 284 -6.99 -19.64 5.03
N ASN A 285 -7.74 -20.59 5.57
CA ASN A 285 -7.70 -21.96 5.13
C ASN A 285 -7.91 -22.05 3.61
N GLU A 286 -7.27 -23.01 2.96
CA GLU A 286 -7.24 -23.27 1.52
C GLU A 286 -8.60 -23.36 0.81
N SER A 287 -9.71 -23.29 1.51
CA SER A 287 -11.07 -23.50 0.99
C SER A 287 -11.90 -22.24 0.71
N GLY A 288 -11.32 -21.04 0.80
CA GLY A 288 -12.04 -19.81 0.52
C GLY A 288 -11.83 -18.74 1.58
N MET A 289 -12.29 -17.51 1.29
CA MET A 289 -12.21 -16.40 2.24
C MET A 289 -12.86 -16.78 3.58
N PRO A 290 -12.15 -16.65 4.71
CA PRO A 290 -12.74 -16.94 6.03
C PRO A 290 -13.84 -15.91 6.28
N ARG A 291 -15.06 -16.37 6.39
CA ARG A 291 -16.19 -15.53 6.78
C ARG A 291 -15.96 -14.98 8.18
N GLY A 292 -16.26 -13.73 8.38
CA GLY A 292 -16.12 -13.04 9.66
C GLY A 292 -14.70 -12.53 9.95
N ASN A 293 -13.80 -12.53 8.97
CA ASN A 293 -12.54 -11.81 9.06
C ASN A 293 -12.69 -10.44 8.38
N PRO A 294 -12.68 -9.34 9.13
CA PRO A 294 -12.94 -8.01 8.57
C PRO A 294 -11.94 -7.57 7.52
N PHE A 295 -10.74 -8.11 7.56
CA PHE A 295 -9.74 -7.87 6.52
C PHE A 295 -10.23 -8.39 5.17
N PHE A 296 -10.81 -9.58 5.14
CA PHE A 296 -11.35 -10.18 3.91
C PHE A 296 -12.73 -9.65 3.56
N ASP A 297 -13.58 -9.44 4.57
CA ASP A 297 -14.97 -9.01 4.39
C ASP A 297 -15.10 -7.62 3.77
N GLN A 298 -14.03 -6.81 3.82
CA GLN A 298 -14.01 -5.50 3.18
C GLN A 298 -14.10 -5.57 1.64
N PHE A 299 -13.48 -6.59 0.99
CA PHE A 299 -13.41 -6.66 -0.47
C PHE A 299 -14.77 -6.85 -1.15
N PRO A 300 -15.62 -7.85 -0.79
CA PRO A 300 -16.94 -8.01 -1.39
C PRO A 300 -17.85 -6.80 -1.21
N ARG A 301 -17.59 -5.99 -0.18
CA ARG A 301 -18.34 -4.76 0.07
C ARG A 301 -18.18 -3.72 -1.05
N TYR A 302 -16.96 -3.64 -1.61
CA TYR A 302 -16.61 -2.63 -2.61
C TYR A 302 -16.66 -3.15 -4.04
N PHE A 303 -16.56 -4.46 -4.24
CA PHE A 303 -16.40 -5.10 -5.54
C PHE A 303 -17.46 -6.19 -5.76
N PRO A 304 -18.62 -5.85 -6.34
CA PRO A 304 -19.66 -6.84 -6.63
C PRO A 304 -19.21 -7.94 -7.60
N ASP A 305 -18.38 -7.62 -8.61
CA ASP A 305 -17.76 -8.58 -9.53
C ASP A 305 -16.34 -8.95 -9.08
N LEU A 306 -16.23 -9.51 -7.88
CA LEU A 306 -14.95 -9.92 -7.27
C LEU A 306 -14.63 -11.38 -7.54
N ARG A 307 -13.40 -11.63 -8.01
CA ARG A 307 -12.76 -12.94 -8.00
C ARG A 307 -11.56 -12.92 -7.05
N ALA A 308 -11.48 -13.86 -6.12
CA ALA A 308 -10.36 -14.00 -5.19
C ALA A 308 -9.55 -15.26 -5.50
N ARG A 309 -8.23 -15.18 -5.34
CA ARG A 309 -7.28 -16.31 -5.50
C ARG A 309 -6.20 -16.22 -4.44
N SER A 310 -5.88 -17.35 -3.81
CA SER A 310 -4.66 -17.51 -3.02
C SER A 310 -3.49 -17.87 -3.94
N ALA A 311 -2.32 -17.32 -3.64
CA ALA A 311 -1.06 -17.62 -4.33
C ALA A 311 -0.18 -18.54 -3.47
#